data_74b938eaf13f1146724271830ae2ed24
#
_entry.id   74b938eaf13f1146724271830ae2ed24
#
_cell.length_a   1.000
_cell.length_b   1.000
_cell.length_c   1.000
_cell.angle_alpha   90.00
_cell.angle_beta   90.00
_cell.angle_gamma   90.00
#
_symmetry.space_group_name_H-M   'P 1'
#
loop_
_entity.id
_entity.type
_entity.pdbx_description
1 polymer ?
#
loop_
_entity_poly.entity_id
_entity_poly.type
_entity_poly.pdbx_seq_one_letter_code
_entity_poly.pdbx_strand_id
1 'polypeptide(L)'
;MDEARIPVLVGCGQITQREKDPERARAPMDLTADAARLAVEDTGAGSALLAALDTIVMIRSFSDTSWRFASPFGRYANPPRSLANRLGATSAARLIYTHPGGNMPQWCVNRLFEMITHGECEAALIAGGEALATQKAAERAKLQLDWSEDPGSAPEIWGVDKRGWSDMEQRHRMAGAIYAYPLFENGIRGHLGRTIPDHLAATGKLFAHFAAVAKANPLADRRAGYGAEAIAAVSADNPYIGFPYTKLMNANAYIDQAAALVLMSVAKAKAVGIPQEKWVYLHGCADAHDHWYITDRHNYHSSPAMRTVARETFAMAGMSLADIAHIDLYSCFPSAVEIACAEMDIPIDDPRGLTVTGGLPYFGGPGNNYVTHSIAEMMTRARATPGSFGLVTANGNYVTKQSAGIYSTTPTEKAFVPRDPALYQAEIDYDRGPVVAEVAEGPGSIETYTVMHDRKGPTYSILLGRLGDGRRFMANTPNDPALLADMTDRDYLGARGRVQHADGINIFVPD
;
A
#
# COMPACT_ATOMS: atom_id res chain seq x y z
N MET A 1 -18.18 11.42 27.66
CA MET A 1 -16.87 11.85 27.10
C MET A 1 -16.98 13.29 26.62
N ASP A 2 -15.90 14.06 26.68
CA ASP A 2 -15.85 15.42 26.11
C ASP A 2 -15.90 15.34 24.59
N GLU A 3 -16.93 15.90 23.96
CA GLU A 3 -17.14 15.87 22.51
C GLU A 3 -16.02 16.54 21.72
N ALA A 4 -15.28 17.46 22.34
CA ALA A 4 -14.10 18.08 21.74
C ALA A 4 -12.91 17.10 21.60
N ARG A 5 -12.98 15.94 22.27
CA ARG A 5 -11.94 14.91 22.31
C ARG A 5 -12.37 13.59 21.64
N ILE A 6 -13.54 13.56 21.00
CA ILE A 6 -14.05 12.38 20.27
C ILE A 6 -13.78 12.61 18.79
N PRO A 7 -12.83 11.89 18.17
CA PRO A 7 -12.55 12.00 16.73
C PRO A 7 -13.56 11.23 15.88
N VAL A 8 -13.93 11.80 14.73
CA VAL A 8 -14.81 11.16 13.73
C VAL A 8 -14.34 11.51 12.31
N LEU A 9 -14.48 10.56 11.38
CA LEU A 9 -14.45 10.85 9.95
C LEU A 9 -15.83 11.34 9.53
N VAL A 10 -15.89 12.42 8.77
CA VAL A 10 -17.16 13.09 8.43
C VAL A 10 -17.37 13.28 6.94
N GLY A 11 -16.32 13.20 6.13
CA GLY A 11 -16.41 13.34 4.68
C GLY A 11 -15.38 12.49 3.96
N CYS A 12 -15.74 11.99 2.78
CA CYS A 12 -14.84 11.27 1.88
C CYS A 12 -15.13 11.63 0.43
N GLY A 13 -14.06 11.67 -0.38
CA GLY A 13 -14.15 11.95 -1.80
C GLY A 13 -13.17 11.11 -2.59
N GLN A 14 -13.61 10.60 -3.75
CA GLN A 14 -12.80 9.78 -4.63
C GLN A 14 -13.04 10.17 -6.08
N ILE A 15 -12.01 10.14 -6.90
CA ILE A 15 -12.11 10.39 -8.33
C ILE A 15 -11.16 9.50 -9.13
N THR A 16 -11.64 9.01 -10.28
CA THR A 16 -10.82 8.36 -11.31
C THR A 16 -10.98 9.16 -12.59
N GLN A 17 -9.89 9.79 -13.04
CA GLN A 17 -9.88 10.52 -14.31
C GLN A 17 -9.84 9.54 -15.48
N ARG A 18 -10.74 9.75 -16.46
CA ARG A 18 -10.86 8.91 -17.66
C ARG A 18 -10.55 9.66 -18.94
N GLU A 19 -10.13 10.93 -18.83
CA GLU A 19 -9.67 11.71 -19.97
C GLU A 19 -8.42 11.05 -20.57
N LYS A 20 -8.41 10.84 -21.87
CA LYS A 20 -7.31 10.17 -22.60
C LYS A 20 -6.39 11.17 -23.31
N ASP A 21 -6.89 12.39 -23.53
CA ASP A 21 -6.09 13.46 -24.09
C ASP A 21 -5.26 14.12 -22.97
N PRO A 22 -3.91 13.96 -22.98
CA PRO A 22 -3.09 14.49 -21.91
C PRO A 22 -3.02 16.03 -21.87
N GLU A 23 -3.43 16.75 -22.94
CA GLU A 23 -3.54 18.21 -22.92
C GLU A 23 -4.77 18.68 -22.16
N ARG A 24 -5.81 17.85 -22.10
CA ARG A 24 -7.09 18.15 -21.43
C ARG A 24 -7.20 17.53 -20.05
N ALA A 25 -6.37 16.54 -19.76
CA ALA A 25 -6.34 15.86 -18.49
C ALA A 25 -5.82 16.79 -17.38
N ARG A 26 -6.38 16.63 -16.18
CA ARG A 26 -5.96 17.39 -15.00
C ARG A 26 -4.57 17.02 -14.55
N ALA A 27 -3.81 17.99 -14.08
CA ALA A 27 -2.56 17.78 -13.36
C ALA A 27 -2.82 17.04 -12.03
N PRO A 28 -1.82 16.35 -11.46
CA PRO A 28 -2.00 15.56 -10.23
C PRO A 28 -2.54 16.37 -9.05
N MET A 29 -2.12 17.64 -8.90
CA MET A 29 -2.60 18.51 -7.82
C MET A 29 -4.06 18.95 -8.02
N ASP A 30 -4.47 19.22 -9.27
CA ASP A 30 -5.85 19.60 -9.57
C ASP A 30 -6.79 18.42 -9.35
N LEU A 31 -6.37 17.22 -9.76
CA LEU A 31 -7.11 15.98 -9.49
C LEU A 31 -7.26 15.71 -7.99
N THR A 32 -6.19 15.96 -7.21
CA THR A 32 -6.22 15.85 -5.75
C THR A 32 -7.16 16.88 -5.13
N ALA A 33 -7.14 18.12 -5.62
CA ALA A 33 -8.04 19.17 -5.15
C ALA A 33 -9.51 18.84 -5.45
N ASP A 34 -9.80 18.22 -6.57
CA ASP A 34 -11.17 17.79 -6.89
C ASP A 34 -11.66 16.67 -5.96
N ALA A 35 -10.80 15.68 -5.64
CA ALA A 35 -11.14 14.67 -4.65
C ALA A 35 -11.39 15.29 -3.26
N ALA A 36 -10.59 16.29 -2.89
CA ALA A 36 -10.76 17.03 -1.63
C ALA A 36 -12.07 17.85 -1.63
N ARG A 37 -12.45 18.48 -2.75
CA ARG A 37 -13.77 19.15 -2.88
C ARG A 37 -14.92 18.16 -2.71
N LEU A 38 -14.84 16.99 -3.33
CA LEU A 38 -15.85 15.93 -3.15
C LEU A 38 -15.96 15.50 -1.69
N ALA A 39 -14.82 15.40 -0.96
CA ALA A 39 -14.83 15.07 0.47
C ALA A 39 -15.50 16.19 1.31
N VAL A 40 -15.28 17.46 0.96
CA VAL A 40 -15.94 18.61 1.59
C VAL A 40 -17.44 18.62 1.26
N GLU A 41 -17.82 18.39 0.01
CA GLU A 41 -19.22 18.31 -0.45
C GLU A 41 -19.97 17.17 0.25
N ASP A 42 -19.34 16.01 0.46
CA ASP A 42 -19.93 14.88 1.16
C ASP A 42 -20.36 15.22 2.60
N THR A 43 -19.70 16.18 3.26
CA THR A 43 -20.05 16.62 4.61
C THR A 43 -21.33 17.49 4.65
N GLY A 44 -21.65 18.17 3.57
CA GLY A 44 -22.72 19.18 3.49
C GLY A 44 -22.36 20.54 4.12
N ALA A 45 -21.18 20.70 4.75
CA ALA A 45 -20.82 21.94 5.49
C ALA A 45 -20.13 23.01 4.61
N GLY A 46 -19.69 22.66 3.40
CA GLY A 46 -19.18 23.63 2.41
C GLY A 46 -18.05 24.53 2.93
N SER A 47 -18.21 25.86 2.76
CA SER A 47 -17.22 26.85 3.16
C SER A 47 -16.97 26.93 4.67
N ALA A 48 -17.96 26.58 5.52
CA ALA A 48 -17.79 26.52 6.96
C ALA A 48 -16.75 25.46 7.37
N LEU A 49 -16.73 24.33 6.69
CA LEU A 49 -15.71 23.31 6.89
C LEU A 49 -14.32 23.80 6.47
N LEU A 50 -14.20 24.41 5.28
CA LEU A 50 -12.91 24.93 4.79
C LEU A 50 -12.30 25.95 5.74
N ALA A 51 -13.14 26.81 6.34
CA ALA A 51 -12.71 27.77 7.35
C ALA A 51 -12.35 27.12 8.70
N ALA A 52 -12.88 25.93 8.98
CA ALA A 52 -12.62 25.19 10.21
C ALA A 52 -11.36 24.31 10.17
N LEU A 53 -10.83 24.02 8.97
CA LEU A 53 -9.62 23.19 8.83
C LEU A 53 -8.41 23.86 9.47
N ASP A 54 -7.77 23.20 10.43
CA ASP A 54 -6.51 23.61 11.03
C ASP A 54 -5.30 22.83 10.51
N THR A 55 -5.53 21.61 9.99
CA THR A 55 -4.48 20.69 9.54
C THR A 55 -4.80 20.11 8.15
N ILE A 56 -3.82 20.14 7.26
CA ILE A 56 -3.88 19.46 5.96
C ILE A 56 -2.69 18.52 5.85
N VAL A 57 -3.00 17.23 5.65
CA VAL A 57 -2.02 16.17 5.39
C VAL A 57 -2.12 15.74 3.94
N MET A 58 -1.02 15.82 3.22
CA MET A 58 -0.94 15.29 1.86
C MET A 58 -0.07 14.04 1.81
N ILE A 59 -0.62 12.97 1.26
CA ILE A 59 0.09 11.72 1.05
C ILE A 59 1.09 11.91 -0.08
N ARG A 60 2.34 11.49 0.15
CA ARG A 60 3.43 11.66 -0.82
C ARG A 60 3.13 10.98 -2.15
N SER A 61 3.31 11.74 -3.22
CA SER A 61 3.17 11.20 -4.58
C SER A 61 4.34 10.27 -4.96
N PHE A 62 4.11 9.39 -5.93
CA PHE A 62 5.16 8.54 -6.48
C PHE A 62 6.23 9.34 -7.24
N SER A 63 5.85 10.45 -7.85
CA SER A 63 6.81 11.35 -8.51
C SER A 63 7.88 11.88 -7.54
N ASP A 64 7.55 12.05 -6.26
CA ASP A 64 8.48 12.45 -5.20
C ASP A 64 9.05 11.28 -4.39
N THR A 65 8.67 10.04 -4.75
CA THR A 65 9.09 8.83 -4.02
C THR A 65 10.25 8.12 -4.72
N SER A 66 10.23 8.07 -6.05
CA SER A 66 11.18 7.27 -6.83
C SER A 66 11.51 7.95 -8.15
N TRP A 67 12.79 7.99 -8.51
CA TRP A 67 13.26 8.48 -9.80
C TRP A 67 12.54 7.85 -11.01
N ARG A 68 12.07 6.59 -10.86
CA ARG A 68 11.32 5.86 -11.89
C ARG A 68 10.00 6.55 -12.27
N PHE A 69 9.39 7.27 -11.35
CA PHE A 69 8.13 7.98 -11.52
C PHE A 69 8.29 9.49 -11.55
N ALA A 70 9.54 9.99 -11.44
CA ALA A 70 9.81 11.43 -11.44
C ALA A 70 9.16 12.10 -12.65
N SER A 71 8.47 13.21 -12.41
CA SER A 71 7.78 13.94 -13.46
C SER A 71 8.78 14.81 -14.24
N PRO A 72 8.82 14.73 -15.58
CA PRO A 72 9.57 15.67 -16.39
C PRO A 72 8.89 17.05 -16.49
N PHE A 73 7.67 17.18 -15.99
CA PHE A 73 6.84 18.39 -16.05
C PHE A 73 6.94 19.26 -14.79
N GLY A 74 7.95 19.02 -13.95
CA GLY A 74 8.13 19.75 -12.71
C GLY A 74 7.50 19.07 -11.50
N ARG A 75 7.51 19.78 -10.36
CA ARG A 75 7.00 19.28 -9.09
C ARG A 75 6.48 20.41 -8.21
N TYR A 76 5.69 20.05 -7.20
CA TYR A 76 5.17 20.96 -6.19
C TYR A 76 6.17 21.04 -5.01
N ALA A 77 6.73 22.23 -4.74
CA ALA A 77 7.70 22.42 -3.65
C ALA A 77 7.04 22.28 -2.26
N ASN A 78 5.77 22.67 -2.14
CA ASN A 78 4.97 22.51 -0.92
C ASN A 78 3.58 21.99 -1.27
N PRO A 79 3.43 20.65 -1.51
CA PRO A 79 2.17 20.07 -1.95
C PRO A 79 0.95 20.38 -1.08
N PRO A 80 0.98 20.30 0.27
CA PRO A 80 -0.18 20.65 1.09
C PRO A 80 -0.55 22.13 1.02
N ARG A 81 0.40 23.05 0.80
CA ARG A 81 0.10 24.48 0.58
C ARG A 81 -0.56 24.68 -0.79
N SER A 82 -0.06 24.02 -1.82
CA SER A 82 -0.65 24.05 -3.16
C SER A 82 -2.11 23.55 -3.15
N LEU A 83 -2.38 22.50 -2.37
CA LEU A 83 -3.75 22.01 -2.15
C LEU A 83 -4.61 23.03 -1.38
N ALA A 84 -4.11 23.56 -0.26
CA ALA A 84 -4.81 24.56 0.55
C ALA A 84 -5.23 25.78 -0.28
N ASN A 85 -4.35 26.29 -1.14
CA ASN A 85 -4.62 27.42 -2.03
C ASN A 85 -5.77 27.11 -3.00
N ARG A 86 -5.80 25.89 -3.61
CA ARG A 86 -6.87 25.46 -4.54
C ARG A 86 -8.22 25.30 -3.86
N LEU A 87 -8.22 24.99 -2.58
CA LEU A 87 -9.45 24.84 -1.79
C LEU A 87 -9.91 26.15 -1.15
N GLY A 88 -9.05 27.16 -1.07
CA GLY A 88 -9.33 28.37 -0.28
C GLY A 88 -9.27 28.11 1.23
N ALA A 89 -8.60 27.05 1.69
CA ALA A 89 -8.44 26.67 3.10
C ALA A 89 -7.27 27.46 3.74
N THR A 90 -7.42 28.78 3.83
CA THR A 90 -6.35 29.69 4.29
C THR A 90 -6.10 29.65 5.79
N SER A 91 -7.04 29.12 6.59
CA SER A 91 -6.94 28.93 8.03
C SER A 91 -6.05 27.76 8.45
N ALA A 92 -5.75 26.82 7.55
CA ALA A 92 -4.92 25.67 7.86
C ALA A 92 -3.49 26.10 8.23
N ALA A 93 -3.20 26.04 9.53
CA ALA A 93 -1.91 26.43 10.10
C ALA A 93 -0.86 25.33 9.96
N ARG A 94 -1.31 24.06 9.98
CA ARG A 94 -0.44 22.88 9.92
C ARG A 94 -0.53 22.20 8.57
N LEU A 95 0.57 22.17 7.86
CA LEU A 95 0.68 21.65 6.48
C LEU A 95 1.72 20.55 6.44
N ILE A 96 1.27 19.34 6.22
CA ILE A 96 2.05 18.11 6.39
C ILE A 96 2.17 17.37 5.08
N TYR A 97 3.38 16.91 4.74
CA TYR A 97 3.66 16.01 3.63
C TYR A 97 4.30 14.73 4.15
N THR A 98 3.80 13.56 3.75
CA THR A 98 4.27 12.30 4.34
C THR A 98 5.56 11.80 3.70
N HIS A 99 6.31 10.94 4.42
CA HIS A 99 7.25 10.02 3.81
C HIS A 99 6.50 8.95 2.98
N PRO A 100 7.19 8.24 2.05
CA PRO A 100 6.54 7.23 1.21
C PRO A 100 6.09 6.00 1.99
N GLY A 101 4.97 5.40 1.56
CA GLY A 101 4.45 4.13 2.05
C GLY A 101 2.95 3.99 1.81
N GLY A 102 2.53 2.85 1.28
CA GLY A 102 1.11 2.56 1.08
C GLY A 102 0.32 2.44 2.39
N ASN A 103 1.00 2.31 3.53
CA ASN A 103 0.39 2.35 4.86
C ASN A 103 0.05 3.77 5.33
N MET A 104 0.64 4.81 4.73
CA MET A 104 0.58 6.18 5.26
C MET A 104 -0.83 6.75 5.40
N PRO A 105 -1.82 6.50 4.54
CA PRO A 105 -3.16 7.03 4.76
C PRO A 105 -3.78 6.52 6.07
N GLN A 106 -3.70 5.21 6.35
CA GLN A 106 -4.22 4.65 7.61
C GLN A 106 -3.41 5.15 8.81
N TRP A 107 -2.10 5.17 8.69
CA TRP A 107 -1.21 5.72 9.73
C TRP A 107 -1.56 7.17 10.06
N CYS A 108 -1.83 8.01 9.05
CA CYS A 108 -2.23 9.40 9.26
C CYS A 108 -3.60 9.52 9.94
N VAL A 109 -4.57 8.65 9.59
CA VAL A 109 -5.85 8.59 10.30
C VAL A 109 -5.63 8.26 11.76
N ASN A 110 -4.84 7.23 12.09
CA ASN A 110 -4.53 6.83 13.47
C ASN A 110 -3.92 8.02 14.24
N ARG A 111 -2.91 8.69 13.66
CA ARG A 111 -2.23 9.83 14.27
C ARG A 111 -3.14 11.05 14.47
N LEU A 112 -3.97 11.38 13.49
CA LEU A 112 -4.90 12.52 13.60
C LEU A 112 -6.01 12.25 14.63
N PHE A 113 -6.49 11.00 14.75
CA PHE A 113 -7.43 10.62 15.79
C PHE A 113 -6.82 10.83 17.19
N GLU A 114 -5.57 10.42 17.38
CA GLU A 114 -4.81 10.66 18.60
C GLU A 114 -4.66 12.15 18.91
N MET A 115 -4.29 12.96 17.92
CA MET A 115 -4.15 14.42 18.05
C MET A 115 -5.47 15.11 18.41
N ILE A 116 -6.60 14.70 17.81
CA ILE A 116 -7.93 15.23 18.17
C ILE A 116 -8.26 14.86 19.62
N THR A 117 -7.97 13.63 20.01
CA THR A 117 -8.19 13.18 21.41
C THR A 117 -7.39 14.01 22.41
N HIS A 118 -6.17 14.39 22.06
CA HIS A 118 -5.32 15.27 22.91
C HIS A 118 -5.64 16.75 22.73
N GLY A 119 -6.43 17.16 21.71
CA GLY A 119 -6.79 18.54 21.37
C GLY A 119 -5.67 19.33 20.72
N GLU A 120 -4.80 18.63 20.05
CA GLU A 120 -3.73 19.20 19.23
C GLU A 120 -4.22 19.52 17.80
N CYS A 121 -5.41 19.01 17.43
CA CYS A 121 -6.09 19.22 16.16
C CYS A 121 -7.60 19.21 16.40
N GLU A 122 -8.37 20.06 15.71
CA GLU A 122 -9.83 20.05 15.75
C GLU A 122 -10.45 19.55 14.46
N ALA A 123 -9.84 19.88 13.31
CA ALA A 123 -10.34 19.51 11.98
C ALA A 123 -9.21 19.33 10.96
N ALA A 124 -9.14 18.18 10.34
CA ALA A 124 -8.10 17.82 9.39
C ALA A 124 -8.65 17.32 8.06
N LEU A 125 -7.87 17.55 7.00
CA LEU A 125 -8.05 16.97 5.67
C LEU A 125 -6.83 16.08 5.36
N ILE A 126 -7.06 14.82 4.98
CA ILE A 126 -6.07 13.95 4.34
C ILE A 126 -6.40 13.90 2.85
N ALA A 127 -5.43 14.10 1.97
CA ALA A 127 -5.62 13.96 0.54
C ALA A 127 -4.36 13.43 -0.16
N GLY A 128 -4.56 12.81 -1.31
CA GLY A 128 -3.47 12.39 -2.19
C GLY A 128 -4.00 11.98 -3.55
N GLY A 129 -3.13 11.97 -4.54
CA GLY A 129 -3.51 11.60 -5.90
C GLY A 129 -2.30 11.43 -6.80
N GLU A 130 -2.54 10.72 -7.90
CA GLU A 130 -1.59 10.45 -8.96
C GLU A 130 -2.22 10.73 -10.32
N ALA A 131 -1.41 11.22 -11.26
CA ALA A 131 -1.77 11.35 -12.67
C ALA A 131 -0.70 10.71 -13.57
N LEU A 132 -0.27 9.48 -13.20
CA LEU A 132 0.82 8.77 -13.87
C LEU A 132 0.43 8.25 -15.27
N ALA A 133 -0.85 7.99 -15.53
CA ALA A 133 -1.31 7.64 -16.87
C ALA A 133 -1.22 8.87 -17.80
N THR A 134 -1.69 10.03 -17.34
CA THR A 134 -1.55 11.31 -18.04
C THR A 134 -0.09 11.68 -18.24
N GLN A 135 0.75 11.60 -17.19
CA GLN A 135 2.19 11.83 -17.31
C GLN A 135 2.80 10.99 -18.43
N LYS A 136 2.53 9.70 -18.44
CA LYS A 136 3.07 8.78 -19.44
C LYS A 136 2.55 9.03 -20.85
N ALA A 137 1.29 9.44 -20.99
CA ALA A 137 0.70 9.84 -22.27
C ALA A 137 1.36 11.13 -22.81
N ALA A 138 1.55 12.13 -21.94
CA ALA A 138 2.20 13.40 -22.29
C ALA A 138 3.67 13.22 -22.69
N GLU A 139 4.42 12.37 -21.95
CA GLU A 139 5.79 12.00 -22.33
C GLU A 139 5.86 11.37 -23.72
N ARG A 140 4.96 10.42 -24.03
CA ARG A 140 4.89 9.78 -25.35
C ARG A 140 4.53 10.76 -26.47
N ALA A 141 3.64 11.69 -26.17
CA ALA A 141 3.22 12.75 -27.10
C ALA A 141 4.26 13.90 -27.17
N LYS A 142 5.32 13.88 -26.35
CA LYS A 142 6.37 14.91 -26.25
C LYS A 142 5.80 16.31 -25.94
N LEU A 143 4.73 16.37 -25.14
CA LEU A 143 4.14 17.62 -24.73
C LEU A 143 5.05 18.39 -23.78
N GLN A 144 4.91 19.70 -23.76
CA GLN A 144 5.58 20.61 -22.83
C GLN A 144 4.54 21.10 -21.81
N LEU A 145 4.27 20.28 -20.79
CA LEU A 145 3.42 20.67 -19.67
C LEU A 145 4.27 21.33 -18.59
N ASP A 146 3.63 22.12 -17.71
CA ASP A 146 4.26 22.66 -16.52
C ASP A 146 3.38 22.38 -15.30
N TRP A 147 3.87 21.51 -14.42
CA TRP A 147 3.24 21.17 -13.15
C TRP A 147 4.03 21.74 -11.97
N SER A 148 5.00 22.63 -12.25
CA SER A 148 5.83 23.26 -11.21
C SER A 148 5.01 24.28 -10.44
N GLU A 149 5.11 24.22 -9.12
CA GLU A 149 4.53 25.23 -8.22
C GLU A 149 5.37 25.37 -6.96
N ASP A 150 5.72 26.60 -6.63
CA ASP A 150 6.40 26.94 -5.39
C ASP A 150 5.60 28.02 -4.63
N PRO A 151 4.68 27.63 -3.74
CA PRO A 151 3.88 28.58 -2.94
C PRO A 151 4.66 29.14 -1.74
N GLY A 152 5.96 28.94 -1.69
CA GLY A 152 6.83 29.32 -0.57
C GLY A 152 6.67 28.40 0.64
N SER A 153 7.54 28.53 1.62
CA SER A 153 7.65 27.72 2.85
C SER A 153 7.84 26.22 2.58
N ALA A 154 8.28 25.48 3.57
CA ALA A 154 8.39 24.02 3.52
C ALA A 154 7.27 23.40 4.38
N PRO A 155 6.73 22.22 3.98
CA PRO A 155 5.78 21.49 4.79
C PRO A 155 6.46 20.84 6.01
N GLU A 156 5.69 20.54 7.05
CA GLU A 156 6.07 19.55 8.05
C GLU A 156 6.17 18.19 7.40
N ILE A 157 7.13 17.35 7.78
CA ILE A 157 7.30 16.00 7.22
C ILE A 157 6.92 14.95 8.25
N TRP A 158 6.01 14.04 7.89
CA TRP A 158 5.59 12.93 8.74
C TRP A 158 6.04 11.58 8.22
N GLY A 159 6.37 10.67 9.15
CA GLY A 159 6.78 9.30 8.87
C GLY A 159 8.28 9.08 9.05
N VAL A 160 8.77 7.93 8.58
CA VAL A 160 10.17 7.50 8.78
C VAL A 160 10.97 7.73 7.51
N ASP A 161 12.05 8.50 7.62
CA ASP A 161 13.02 8.74 6.54
C ASP A 161 14.05 7.60 6.48
N LYS A 162 13.62 6.47 5.92
CA LYS A 162 14.48 5.32 5.72
C LYS A 162 14.12 4.61 4.41
N ARG A 163 15.12 4.35 3.57
CA ARG A 163 14.92 3.61 2.31
C ARG A 163 14.35 2.22 2.59
N GLY A 164 13.47 1.74 1.72
CA GLY A 164 12.87 0.41 1.83
C GLY A 164 13.80 -0.75 1.45
N TRP A 165 15.04 -0.49 1.12
CA TRP A 165 16.07 -1.47 0.74
C TRP A 165 17.46 -1.05 1.21
N SER A 166 18.32 -2.03 1.48
CA SER A 166 19.71 -1.84 1.84
C SER A 166 20.59 -1.63 0.59
N ASP A 167 21.85 -1.21 0.81
CA ASP A 167 22.82 -1.07 -0.29
C ASP A 167 23.14 -2.43 -0.94
N MET A 168 23.18 -3.51 -0.15
CA MET A 168 23.34 -4.87 -0.66
C MET A 168 22.16 -5.27 -1.55
N GLU A 169 20.93 -5.05 -1.11
CA GLU A 169 19.72 -5.32 -1.88
C GLU A 169 19.69 -4.53 -3.19
N GLN A 170 20.11 -3.25 -3.16
CA GLN A 170 20.23 -2.42 -4.35
C GLN A 170 21.28 -2.93 -5.33
N ARG A 171 22.47 -3.34 -4.85
CA ARG A 171 23.52 -3.91 -5.69
C ARG A 171 23.05 -5.17 -6.43
N HIS A 172 22.23 -5.99 -5.79
CA HIS A 172 21.61 -7.19 -6.39
C HIS A 172 20.31 -6.89 -7.16
N ARG A 173 20.04 -5.61 -7.49
CA ARG A 173 18.90 -5.12 -8.29
C ARG A 173 17.53 -5.28 -7.61
N MET A 174 17.49 -5.53 -6.30
CA MET A 174 16.27 -5.61 -5.52
C MET A 174 15.93 -4.24 -4.91
N ALA A 175 15.44 -3.31 -5.73
CA ALA A 175 15.04 -1.97 -5.30
C ALA A 175 13.68 -1.59 -5.92
N GLY A 176 12.60 -2.16 -5.39
CA GLY A 176 11.24 -1.88 -5.85
C GLY A 176 10.29 -3.06 -5.66
N ALA A 177 8.99 -2.76 -5.61
CA ALA A 177 7.95 -3.75 -5.28
C ALA A 177 7.93 -4.95 -6.24
N ILE A 178 8.04 -4.70 -7.54
CA ILE A 178 8.00 -5.78 -8.55
C ILE A 178 9.17 -6.77 -8.45
N TYR A 179 10.22 -6.44 -7.71
CA TYR A 179 11.39 -7.29 -7.45
C TYR A 179 11.28 -8.03 -6.11
N ALA A 180 10.65 -7.39 -5.11
CA ALA A 180 10.58 -7.88 -3.75
C ALA A 180 9.40 -8.85 -3.52
N TYR A 181 8.19 -8.50 -3.96
CA TYR A 181 7.00 -9.33 -3.69
C TYR A 181 7.02 -10.72 -4.30
N PRO A 182 7.61 -10.95 -5.49
CA PRO A 182 7.79 -12.32 -6.01
C PRO A 182 8.61 -13.23 -5.10
N LEU A 183 9.56 -12.67 -4.31
CA LEU A 183 10.35 -13.42 -3.33
C LEU A 183 9.47 -13.94 -2.18
N PHE A 184 8.53 -13.11 -1.70
CA PHE A 184 7.53 -13.54 -0.72
C PHE A 184 6.61 -14.61 -1.32
N GLU A 185 6.16 -14.42 -2.55
CA GLU A 185 5.26 -15.37 -3.23
C GLU A 185 5.87 -16.76 -3.35
N ASN A 186 7.12 -16.87 -3.83
CA ASN A 186 7.82 -18.15 -3.87
C ASN A 186 8.13 -18.70 -2.47
N GLY A 187 8.35 -17.83 -1.47
CA GLY A 187 8.45 -18.24 -0.08
C GLY A 187 7.16 -18.88 0.45
N ILE A 188 6.00 -18.28 0.15
CA ILE A 188 4.67 -18.83 0.47
C ILE A 188 4.46 -20.16 -0.26
N ARG A 189 4.76 -20.22 -1.56
CA ARG A 189 4.65 -21.43 -2.37
C ARG A 189 5.46 -22.57 -1.77
N GLY A 190 6.70 -22.31 -1.40
CA GLY A 190 7.58 -23.31 -0.75
C GLY A 190 7.07 -23.77 0.61
N HIS A 191 6.59 -22.84 1.44
CA HIS A 191 6.00 -23.14 2.74
C HIS A 191 4.75 -24.03 2.62
N LEU A 192 3.92 -23.79 1.62
CA LEU A 192 2.70 -24.58 1.36
C LEU A 192 2.97 -25.87 0.57
N GLY A 193 4.21 -26.10 0.13
CA GLY A 193 4.56 -27.28 -0.68
C GLY A 193 3.85 -27.36 -2.04
N ARG A 194 3.44 -26.22 -2.62
CA ARG A 194 2.71 -26.18 -3.88
C ARG A 194 3.65 -26.24 -5.08
N THR A 195 3.23 -26.96 -6.14
CA THR A 195 3.89 -26.85 -7.45
C THR A 195 3.68 -25.47 -8.07
N ILE A 196 4.50 -25.10 -9.05
CA ILE A 196 4.33 -23.82 -9.77
C ILE A 196 2.93 -23.70 -10.38
N PRO A 197 2.40 -24.71 -11.14
CA PRO A 197 1.07 -24.63 -11.71
C PRO A 197 -0.06 -24.51 -10.66
N ASP A 198 0.01 -25.30 -9.58
CA ASP A 198 -1.01 -25.28 -8.54
C ASP A 198 -1.05 -23.92 -7.82
N HIS A 199 0.13 -23.31 -7.61
CA HIS A 199 0.24 -22.01 -6.96
C HIS A 199 -0.29 -20.89 -7.87
N LEU A 200 0.06 -20.90 -9.16
CA LEU A 200 -0.49 -19.95 -10.15
C LEU A 200 -2.01 -20.04 -10.26
N ALA A 201 -2.57 -21.26 -10.23
CA ALA A 201 -4.01 -21.47 -10.23
C ALA A 201 -4.67 -20.89 -8.96
N ALA A 202 -4.05 -21.09 -7.79
CA ALA A 202 -4.54 -20.56 -6.50
C ALA A 202 -4.52 -19.03 -6.46
N THR A 203 -3.42 -18.40 -6.85
CA THR A 203 -3.29 -16.92 -6.90
C THR A 203 -4.21 -16.31 -7.95
N GLY A 204 -4.38 -16.99 -9.12
CA GLY A 204 -5.36 -16.61 -10.13
C GLY A 204 -6.79 -16.64 -9.60
N LYS A 205 -7.15 -17.69 -8.84
CA LYS A 205 -8.47 -17.80 -8.18
C LYS A 205 -8.67 -16.69 -7.16
N LEU A 206 -7.68 -16.43 -6.30
CA LEU A 206 -7.71 -15.34 -5.32
C LEU A 206 -7.99 -14.00 -6.00
N PHE A 207 -7.22 -13.63 -7.01
CA PHE A 207 -7.34 -12.33 -7.65
C PHE A 207 -8.55 -12.20 -8.59
N ALA A 208 -9.16 -13.29 -9.03
CA ALA A 208 -10.43 -13.24 -9.75
C ALA A 208 -11.57 -12.62 -8.89
N HIS A 209 -11.57 -12.85 -7.57
CA HIS A 209 -12.51 -12.19 -6.66
C HIS A 209 -12.29 -10.68 -6.62
N PHE A 210 -11.05 -10.21 -6.59
CA PHE A 210 -10.71 -8.79 -6.65
C PHE A 210 -11.14 -8.17 -7.99
N ALA A 211 -10.88 -8.86 -9.10
CA ALA A 211 -11.31 -8.43 -10.43
C ALA A 211 -12.84 -8.33 -10.56
N ALA A 212 -13.59 -9.24 -9.90
CA ALA A 212 -15.04 -9.20 -9.88
C ALA A 212 -15.58 -7.98 -9.11
N VAL A 213 -15.00 -7.64 -7.96
CA VAL A 213 -15.34 -6.43 -7.20
C VAL A 213 -15.01 -5.18 -8.03
N ALA A 214 -13.82 -5.10 -8.63
CA ALA A 214 -13.44 -3.98 -9.50
C ALA A 214 -14.38 -3.81 -10.71
N LYS A 215 -14.88 -4.91 -11.29
CA LYS A 215 -15.86 -4.85 -12.39
C LYS A 215 -17.13 -4.08 -11.98
N ALA A 216 -17.60 -4.29 -10.76
CA ALA A 216 -18.78 -3.62 -10.22
C ALA A 216 -18.51 -2.19 -9.74
N ASN A 217 -17.25 -1.86 -9.39
CA ASN A 217 -16.90 -0.54 -8.87
C ASN A 217 -16.72 0.49 -10.00
N PRO A 218 -17.55 1.57 -10.06
CA PRO A 218 -17.45 2.59 -11.11
C PRO A 218 -16.14 3.37 -11.08
N LEU A 219 -15.44 3.42 -9.96
CA LEU A 219 -14.17 4.12 -9.79
C LEU A 219 -12.95 3.25 -10.17
N ALA A 220 -13.12 1.93 -10.33
CA ALA A 220 -12.02 1.05 -10.72
C ALA A 220 -11.53 1.34 -12.15
N ASP A 221 -10.21 1.27 -12.35
CA ASP A 221 -9.56 1.49 -13.65
C ASP A 221 -9.81 0.32 -14.61
N ARG A 222 -9.52 -0.92 -14.17
CA ARG A 222 -9.67 -2.14 -14.95
C ARG A 222 -10.96 -2.88 -14.58
N ARG A 223 -12.01 -2.67 -15.37
CA ARG A 223 -13.35 -3.22 -15.13
C ARG A 223 -13.71 -4.43 -16.01
N ALA A 224 -12.71 -5.09 -16.60
CA ALA A 224 -12.95 -6.25 -17.48
C ALA A 224 -13.51 -7.47 -16.72
N GLY A 225 -13.21 -7.62 -15.43
CA GLY A 225 -13.65 -8.78 -14.62
C GLY A 225 -12.92 -10.04 -15.05
N TYR A 226 -11.60 -10.04 -15.02
CA TYR A 226 -10.76 -11.16 -15.42
C TYR A 226 -11.06 -12.41 -14.57
N GLY A 227 -11.20 -13.57 -15.25
CA GLY A 227 -11.32 -14.87 -14.58
C GLY A 227 -9.97 -15.41 -14.11
N ALA A 228 -10.00 -16.41 -13.24
CA ALA A 228 -8.81 -17.01 -12.61
C ALA A 228 -7.76 -17.47 -13.64
N GLU A 229 -8.21 -18.19 -14.67
CA GLU A 229 -7.35 -18.68 -15.73
C GLU A 229 -6.67 -17.55 -16.51
N ALA A 230 -7.42 -16.49 -16.87
CA ALA A 230 -6.87 -15.33 -17.57
C ALA A 230 -5.82 -14.56 -16.75
N ILE A 231 -5.97 -14.56 -15.41
CA ILE A 231 -5.01 -13.93 -14.51
C ILE A 231 -3.74 -14.78 -14.37
N ALA A 232 -3.89 -16.10 -14.25
CA ALA A 232 -2.78 -17.03 -14.06
C ALA A 232 -1.99 -17.31 -15.36
N ALA A 233 -2.68 -17.33 -16.51
CA ALA A 233 -2.07 -17.72 -17.79
C ALA A 233 -1.07 -16.69 -18.30
N VAL A 234 0.12 -17.14 -18.64
CA VAL A 234 1.14 -16.32 -19.32
C VAL A 234 0.79 -16.18 -20.79
N SER A 235 0.74 -14.94 -21.28
CA SER A 235 0.45 -14.62 -22.68
C SER A 235 1.15 -13.33 -23.10
N ALA A 236 1.05 -12.97 -24.39
CA ALA A 236 1.59 -11.72 -24.92
C ALA A 236 0.98 -10.48 -24.21
N ASP A 237 -0.29 -10.54 -23.83
CA ASP A 237 -0.99 -9.44 -23.12
C ASP A 237 -0.82 -9.52 -21.59
N ASN A 238 -0.50 -10.71 -21.06
CA ASN A 238 -0.30 -10.99 -19.65
C ASN A 238 1.05 -11.73 -19.41
N PRO A 239 2.21 -11.14 -19.79
CA PRO A 239 3.51 -11.77 -19.58
C PRO A 239 3.89 -11.80 -18.10
N TYR A 240 4.89 -12.61 -17.74
CA TYR A 240 5.58 -12.45 -16.47
C TYR A 240 6.22 -11.05 -16.37
N ILE A 241 6.20 -10.51 -15.16
CA ILE A 241 6.95 -9.29 -14.78
C ILE A 241 8.13 -9.69 -13.87
N GLY A 242 7.85 -10.34 -12.78
CA GLY A 242 8.78 -11.02 -11.88
C GLY A 242 8.14 -12.34 -11.50
N PHE A 243 8.76 -13.46 -11.92
CA PHE A 243 8.22 -14.79 -11.66
C PHE A 243 7.95 -15.02 -10.16
N PRO A 244 6.77 -15.51 -9.71
CA PRO A 244 5.73 -16.13 -10.54
C PRO A 244 4.60 -15.17 -10.99
N TYR A 245 4.75 -13.87 -10.87
CA TYR A 245 3.67 -12.92 -11.16
C TYR A 245 3.53 -12.58 -12.64
N THR A 246 2.34 -12.84 -13.17
CA THR A 246 1.91 -12.26 -14.45
C THR A 246 1.59 -10.76 -14.27
N LYS A 247 1.50 -10.02 -15.36
CA LYS A 247 1.17 -8.59 -15.36
C LYS A 247 -0.14 -8.27 -14.60
N LEU A 248 -1.15 -9.14 -14.69
CA LEU A 248 -2.44 -8.95 -14.02
C LEU A 248 -2.39 -9.18 -12.50
N MET A 249 -1.31 -9.76 -11.97
CA MET A 249 -1.08 -9.95 -10.53
C MET A 249 -0.30 -8.77 -9.89
N ASN A 250 0.09 -7.77 -10.68
CA ASN A 250 0.85 -6.62 -10.21
C ASN A 250 -0.04 -5.39 -10.02
N ALA A 251 0.22 -4.59 -8.98
CA ALA A 251 -0.40 -3.29 -8.79
C ALA A 251 -0.28 -2.42 -10.05
N ASN A 252 -1.39 -1.77 -10.42
CA ASN A 252 -1.44 -0.88 -11.57
C ASN A 252 -1.19 0.57 -11.14
N ALA A 253 0.07 1.01 -11.23
CA ALA A 253 0.46 2.37 -10.85
C ALA A 253 0.18 3.43 -11.94
N TYR A 254 0.05 3.03 -13.20
CA TYR A 254 -0.18 3.96 -14.31
C TYR A 254 -1.67 4.28 -14.47
N ILE A 255 -2.19 5.01 -13.50
CA ILE A 255 -3.59 5.45 -13.41
C ILE A 255 -3.63 6.92 -12.99
N ASP A 256 -4.80 7.52 -13.11
CA ASP A 256 -5.08 8.89 -12.66
C ASP A 256 -6.22 8.84 -11.65
N GLN A 257 -5.87 8.78 -10.37
CA GLN A 257 -6.81 8.65 -9.26
C GLN A 257 -6.39 9.53 -8.09
N ALA A 258 -7.39 10.07 -7.38
CA ALA A 258 -7.20 10.81 -6.14
C ALA A 258 -8.32 10.52 -5.14
N ALA A 259 -7.99 10.60 -3.86
CA ALA A 259 -8.96 10.48 -2.78
C ALA A 259 -8.60 11.37 -1.61
N ALA A 260 -9.62 11.74 -0.83
CA ALA A 260 -9.50 12.57 0.34
C ALA A 260 -10.48 12.16 1.45
N LEU A 261 -10.11 12.46 2.69
CA LEU A 261 -10.89 12.20 3.90
C LEU A 261 -10.91 13.46 4.76
N VAL A 262 -12.05 13.74 5.38
CA VAL A 262 -12.19 14.81 6.38
C VAL A 262 -12.45 14.19 7.75
N LEU A 263 -11.67 14.63 8.73
CA LEU A 263 -11.73 14.18 10.12
C LEU A 263 -11.87 15.40 11.04
N MET A 264 -12.60 15.27 12.13
CA MET A 264 -12.69 16.33 13.14
C MET A 264 -13.20 15.79 14.47
N SER A 265 -13.20 16.67 15.50
CA SER A 265 -13.88 16.34 16.74
C SER A 265 -15.40 16.39 16.57
N VAL A 266 -16.13 15.60 17.38
CA VAL A 266 -17.60 15.62 17.40
C VAL A 266 -18.14 17.02 17.69
N ALA A 267 -17.52 17.74 18.63
CA ALA A 267 -17.91 19.12 18.92
C ALA A 267 -17.76 20.04 17.69
N LYS A 268 -16.66 19.90 16.95
CA LYS A 268 -16.43 20.69 15.72
C LYS A 268 -17.41 20.28 14.62
N ALA A 269 -17.69 18.99 14.44
CA ALA A 269 -18.68 18.50 13.47
C ALA A 269 -20.08 19.08 13.71
N LYS A 270 -20.52 19.12 14.96
CA LYS A 270 -21.76 19.79 15.37
C LYS A 270 -21.74 21.28 15.09
N ALA A 271 -20.64 21.95 15.45
CA ALA A 271 -20.49 23.41 15.30
C ALA A 271 -20.55 23.86 13.83
N VAL A 272 -20.04 23.07 12.88
CA VAL A 272 -20.12 23.35 11.45
C VAL A 272 -21.35 22.74 10.76
N GLY A 273 -22.21 22.09 11.53
CA GLY A 273 -23.52 21.60 11.06
C GLY A 273 -23.47 20.28 10.28
N ILE A 274 -22.48 19.44 10.48
CA ILE A 274 -22.39 18.13 9.81
C ILE A 274 -23.32 17.13 10.48
N PRO A 275 -24.29 16.54 9.75
CA PRO A 275 -25.27 15.64 10.32
C PRO A 275 -24.63 14.32 10.76
N GLN A 276 -25.15 13.73 11.84
CA GLN A 276 -24.55 12.56 12.51
C GLN A 276 -24.52 11.31 11.62
N GLU A 277 -25.42 11.17 10.68
CA GLU A 277 -25.44 10.06 9.71
C GLU A 277 -24.21 10.04 8.78
N LYS A 278 -23.44 11.14 8.74
CA LYS A 278 -22.16 11.21 8.03
C LYS A 278 -20.99 10.68 8.85
N TRP A 279 -21.15 10.52 10.15
CA TRP A 279 -20.04 10.23 11.05
C TRP A 279 -19.64 8.76 11.03
N VAL A 280 -18.34 8.50 10.93
CA VAL A 280 -17.75 7.18 11.03
C VAL A 280 -16.64 7.22 12.07
N TYR A 281 -16.73 6.32 13.03
CA TYR A 281 -15.80 6.19 14.15
C TYR A 281 -14.72 5.15 13.85
N LEU A 282 -13.52 5.35 14.38
CA LEU A 282 -12.45 4.37 14.42
C LEU A 282 -12.45 3.68 15.78
N HIS A 283 -12.78 2.40 15.81
CA HIS A 283 -12.94 1.62 17.04
C HIS A 283 -11.63 1.01 17.53
N GLY A 284 -10.75 0.66 16.63
CA GLY A 284 -9.45 0.11 16.93
C GLY A 284 -8.47 0.39 15.81
N CYS A 285 -7.21 0.58 16.18
CA CYS A 285 -6.13 0.77 15.22
C CYS A 285 -4.79 0.35 15.82
N ALA A 286 -3.82 0.07 14.96
CA ALA A 286 -2.44 -0.15 15.34
C ALA A 286 -1.50 0.10 14.15
N ASP A 287 -0.23 0.34 14.47
CA ASP A 287 0.86 0.56 13.51
C ASP A 287 2.12 -0.18 13.98
N ALA A 288 2.76 -0.95 13.10
CA ALA A 288 4.03 -1.61 13.38
C ALA A 288 4.85 -1.78 12.10
N HIS A 289 6.10 -2.21 12.26
CA HIS A 289 6.91 -2.64 11.12
C HIS A 289 7.66 -3.94 11.42
N ASP A 290 7.84 -4.75 10.38
CA ASP A 290 8.77 -5.88 10.39
C ASP A 290 10.22 -5.39 10.32
N HIS A 291 11.20 -6.31 10.43
CA HIS A 291 12.58 -5.98 10.11
C HIS A 291 12.62 -5.25 8.77
N TRP A 292 13.35 -4.13 8.73
CA TRP A 292 13.16 -3.13 7.69
C TRP A 292 13.54 -3.63 6.30
N TYR A 293 14.62 -4.40 6.20
CA TYR A 293 15.08 -4.96 4.94
C TYR A 293 14.61 -6.41 4.78
N ILE A 294 14.35 -6.82 3.55
CA ILE A 294 13.86 -8.18 3.30
C ILE A 294 14.92 -9.24 3.57
N THR A 295 16.20 -8.91 3.44
CA THR A 295 17.31 -9.79 3.81
C THR A 295 17.34 -10.14 5.30
N ASP A 296 16.77 -9.29 6.15
CA ASP A 296 16.75 -9.47 7.61
C ASP A 296 15.52 -10.25 8.11
N ARG A 297 14.56 -10.61 7.23
CA ARG A 297 13.33 -11.32 7.60
C ARG A 297 13.61 -12.74 8.07
N HIS A 298 12.79 -13.26 9.00
CA HIS A 298 12.89 -14.65 9.42
C HIS A 298 12.64 -15.62 8.27
N ASN A 299 11.60 -15.34 7.49
CA ASN A 299 11.16 -16.10 6.34
C ASN A 299 10.42 -15.17 5.36
N TYR A 300 9.84 -15.73 4.29
CA TYR A 300 9.14 -15.01 3.25
C TYR A 300 7.67 -15.40 3.12
N HIS A 301 7.08 -16.01 4.16
CA HIS A 301 5.68 -16.42 4.19
C HIS A 301 4.90 -15.88 5.39
N SER A 302 5.54 -15.11 6.28
CA SER A 302 4.92 -14.53 7.46
C SER A 302 5.31 -13.06 7.69
N SER A 303 4.55 -12.36 8.53
CA SER A 303 4.79 -10.99 8.95
C SER A 303 4.42 -10.80 10.43
N PRO A 304 5.38 -10.87 11.36
CA PRO A 304 5.14 -10.57 12.78
C PRO A 304 4.49 -9.21 13.01
N ALA A 305 4.83 -8.19 12.22
CA ALA A 305 4.21 -6.87 12.31
C ALA A 305 2.72 -6.91 11.95
N MET A 306 2.35 -7.64 10.89
CA MET A 306 0.95 -7.75 10.45
C MET A 306 0.10 -8.47 11.50
N ARG A 307 0.62 -9.56 12.09
CA ARG A 307 0.00 -10.28 13.21
C ARG A 307 -0.19 -9.37 14.43
N THR A 308 0.84 -8.61 14.77
CA THR A 308 0.81 -7.67 15.91
C THR A 308 -0.20 -6.56 15.68
N VAL A 309 -0.21 -5.95 14.49
CA VAL A 309 -1.17 -4.89 14.13
C VAL A 309 -2.60 -5.43 14.21
N ALA A 310 -2.86 -6.64 13.72
CA ALA A 310 -4.19 -7.26 13.85
C ALA A 310 -4.58 -7.44 15.32
N ARG A 311 -3.70 -8.07 16.12
CA ARG A 311 -3.94 -8.29 17.56
C ARG A 311 -4.27 -6.99 18.29
N GLU A 312 -3.47 -5.95 18.12
CA GLU A 312 -3.64 -4.68 18.82
C GLU A 312 -4.89 -3.92 18.33
N THR A 313 -5.19 -3.97 17.03
CA THR A 313 -6.39 -3.36 16.44
C THR A 313 -7.66 -3.99 17.00
N PHE A 314 -7.77 -5.32 17.02
CA PHE A 314 -8.91 -6.04 17.57
C PHE A 314 -9.01 -5.88 19.10
N ALA A 315 -7.88 -5.91 19.81
CA ALA A 315 -7.85 -5.71 21.27
C ALA A 315 -8.35 -4.31 21.67
N MET A 316 -7.92 -3.26 20.95
CA MET A 316 -8.40 -1.90 21.18
C MET A 316 -9.90 -1.77 20.94
N ALA A 317 -10.40 -2.38 19.86
CA ALA A 317 -11.82 -2.38 19.54
C ALA A 317 -12.66 -3.23 20.52
N GLY A 318 -12.05 -4.19 21.22
CA GLY A 318 -12.75 -5.18 22.03
C GLY A 318 -13.58 -6.15 21.18
N MET A 319 -13.11 -6.47 19.99
CA MET A 319 -13.82 -7.24 18.96
C MET A 319 -12.99 -8.44 18.49
N SER A 320 -13.64 -9.28 17.71
CA SER A 320 -13.05 -10.41 16.99
C SER A 320 -13.33 -10.32 15.49
N LEU A 321 -12.72 -11.17 14.71
CA LEU A 321 -12.97 -11.25 13.26
C LEU A 321 -14.45 -11.56 12.94
N ALA A 322 -15.18 -12.24 13.83
CA ALA A 322 -16.59 -12.55 13.64
C ALA A 322 -17.51 -11.31 13.67
N ASP A 323 -17.05 -10.22 14.29
CA ASP A 323 -17.81 -8.97 14.39
C ASP A 323 -17.66 -8.09 13.13
N ILE A 324 -16.70 -8.42 12.24
CA ILE A 324 -16.39 -7.66 11.03
C ILE A 324 -17.31 -8.06 9.88
N ALA A 325 -18.03 -7.10 9.32
CA ALA A 325 -18.91 -7.30 8.16
C ALA A 325 -18.22 -7.03 6.82
N HIS A 326 -17.24 -6.12 6.79
CA HIS A 326 -16.54 -5.71 5.57
C HIS A 326 -15.03 -5.78 5.78
N ILE A 327 -14.30 -6.30 4.78
CA ILE A 327 -12.84 -6.46 4.84
C ILE A 327 -12.23 -5.80 3.61
N ASP A 328 -11.18 -5.01 3.80
CA ASP A 328 -10.29 -4.55 2.72
C ASP A 328 -8.83 -4.81 3.10
N LEU A 329 -8.28 -5.88 2.55
CA LEU A 329 -6.88 -6.20 2.69
C LEU A 329 -6.04 -5.47 1.64
N TYR A 330 -4.91 -4.91 2.06
CA TYR A 330 -3.99 -4.26 1.13
C TYR A 330 -3.44 -5.27 0.10
N SER A 331 -3.67 -5.04 -1.18
CA SER A 331 -3.59 -6.04 -2.22
C SER A 331 -2.72 -5.62 -3.41
N CYS A 332 -1.53 -5.08 -3.12
CA CYS A 332 -0.60 -4.71 -4.20
C CYS A 332 -0.12 -5.92 -5.03
N PHE A 333 -0.01 -7.09 -4.39
CA PHE A 333 0.36 -8.39 -4.97
C PHE A 333 -0.35 -9.51 -4.20
N PRO A 334 -0.50 -10.72 -4.77
CA PRO A 334 -1.14 -11.85 -4.08
C PRO A 334 -0.50 -12.17 -2.72
N SER A 335 0.84 -12.21 -2.62
CA SER A 335 1.54 -12.49 -1.37
C SER A 335 1.18 -11.55 -0.21
N ALA A 336 0.89 -10.27 -0.49
CA ALA A 336 0.44 -9.34 0.55
C ALA A 336 -0.91 -9.77 1.15
N VAL A 337 -1.81 -10.27 0.31
CA VAL A 337 -3.13 -10.78 0.73
C VAL A 337 -3.00 -12.13 1.43
N GLU A 338 -2.19 -13.06 0.88
CA GLU A 338 -1.99 -14.38 1.45
C GLU A 338 -1.35 -14.31 2.85
N ILE A 339 -0.34 -13.45 3.04
CA ILE A 339 0.26 -13.21 4.37
C ILE A 339 -0.78 -12.58 5.30
N ALA A 340 -1.56 -11.58 4.86
CA ALA A 340 -2.58 -10.97 5.69
C ALA A 340 -3.64 -11.99 6.14
N CYS A 341 -4.09 -12.86 5.25
CA CYS A 341 -5.02 -13.93 5.58
C CYS A 341 -4.43 -14.88 6.62
N ALA A 342 -3.17 -15.29 6.45
CA ALA A 342 -2.49 -16.20 7.39
C ALA A 342 -2.27 -15.56 8.77
N GLU A 343 -1.87 -14.28 8.82
CA GLU A 343 -1.55 -13.58 10.07
C GLU A 343 -2.78 -13.09 10.86
N MET A 344 -3.93 -13.01 10.20
CA MET A 344 -5.20 -12.53 10.79
C MET A 344 -6.24 -13.63 10.93
N ASP A 345 -5.89 -14.90 10.63
CA ASP A 345 -6.81 -16.05 10.62
C ASP A 345 -8.05 -15.82 9.72
N ILE A 346 -7.88 -15.08 8.61
CA ILE A 346 -8.93 -14.83 7.63
C ILE A 346 -8.87 -15.92 6.55
N PRO A 347 -9.95 -16.68 6.30
CA PRO A 347 -9.98 -17.62 5.18
C PRO A 347 -9.69 -16.93 3.85
N ILE A 348 -8.86 -17.54 3.01
CA ILE A 348 -8.50 -16.98 1.69
C ILE A 348 -9.72 -16.86 0.74
N ASP A 349 -10.75 -17.63 0.99
CA ASP A 349 -12.04 -17.64 0.30
C ASP A 349 -13.19 -17.16 1.20
N ASP A 350 -12.89 -16.26 2.14
CA ASP A 350 -13.88 -15.70 3.06
C ASP A 350 -15.11 -15.17 2.28
N PRO A 351 -16.34 -15.59 2.66
CA PRO A 351 -17.55 -15.24 1.92
C PRO A 351 -17.87 -13.73 1.94
N ARG A 352 -17.30 -12.96 2.87
CA ARG A 352 -17.42 -11.49 2.90
C ARG A 352 -16.63 -10.83 1.78
N GLY A 353 -15.67 -11.54 1.18
CA GLY A 353 -14.66 -10.99 0.29
C GLY A 353 -13.52 -10.31 1.04
N LEU A 354 -12.40 -10.13 0.35
CA LEU A 354 -11.15 -9.59 0.92
C LEU A 354 -10.86 -8.16 0.47
N THR A 355 -11.76 -7.56 -0.29
CA THR A 355 -11.63 -6.18 -0.78
C THR A 355 -12.98 -5.51 -0.95
N VAL A 356 -13.04 -4.22 -0.66
CA VAL A 356 -14.22 -3.38 -0.93
C VAL A 356 -14.04 -2.54 -2.20
N THR A 357 -12.80 -2.31 -2.64
CA THR A 357 -12.46 -1.49 -3.81
C THR A 357 -12.31 -2.30 -5.09
N GLY A 358 -11.73 -3.50 -5.01
CA GLY A 358 -11.29 -4.34 -6.13
C GLY A 358 -9.77 -4.49 -6.23
N GLY A 359 -8.99 -3.91 -5.29
CA GLY A 359 -7.55 -4.10 -5.14
C GLY A 359 -6.69 -3.33 -6.14
N LEU A 360 -5.43 -3.15 -5.78
CA LEU A 360 -4.50 -2.32 -6.55
C LEU A 360 -4.26 -2.76 -8.01
N PRO A 361 -4.32 -4.05 -8.39
CA PRO A 361 -4.17 -4.44 -9.79
C PRO A 361 -5.34 -4.03 -10.68
N TYR A 362 -6.56 -3.94 -10.15
CA TYR A 362 -7.77 -3.71 -10.94
C TYR A 362 -8.49 -2.40 -10.60
N PHE A 363 -8.67 -2.09 -9.33
CA PHE A 363 -9.16 -0.76 -8.92
C PHE A 363 -8.18 0.31 -9.39
N GLY A 364 -6.90 0.09 -9.14
CA GLY A 364 -5.80 1.00 -9.39
C GLY A 364 -4.96 1.20 -8.13
N GLY A 365 -3.66 1.43 -8.31
CA GLY A 365 -2.70 1.66 -7.24
C GLY A 365 -2.14 3.09 -7.30
N PRO A 366 -2.90 4.12 -6.87
CA PRO A 366 -2.47 5.52 -6.94
C PRO A 366 -1.35 5.82 -5.93
N GLY A 367 -0.16 5.34 -6.25
CA GLY A 367 1.04 5.59 -5.47
C GLY A 367 0.91 5.12 -4.02
N ASN A 368 1.19 6.04 -3.11
CA ASN A 368 1.04 5.79 -1.67
C ASN A 368 -0.39 6.02 -1.16
N ASN A 369 -1.32 6.49 -2.01
CA ASN A 369 -2.64 6.98 -1.58
C ASN A 369 -3.78 5.95 -1.71
N TYR A 370 -3.52 4.69 -2.10
CA TYR A 370 -4.58 3.70 -2.31
C TYR A 370 -5.49 3.51 -1.08
N VAL A 371 -4.93 3.47 0.12
CA VAL A 371 -5.72 3.19 1.35
C VAL A 371 -6.68 4.34 1.68
N THR A 372 -6.45 5.56 1.20
CA THR A 372 -7.45 6.64 1.29
C THR A 372 -8.74 6.25 0.54
N HIS A 373 -8.62 5.57 -0.61
CA HIS A 373 -9.76 5.00 -1.34
C HIS A 373 -10.43 3.86 -0.56
N SER A 374 -9.64 2.97 0.05
CA SER A 374 -10.17 1.89 0.89
C SER A 374 -10.99 2.41 2.06
N ILE A 375 -10.50 3.43 2.77
CA ILE A 375 -11.20 4.07 3.88
C ILE A 375 -12.47 4.79 3.38
N ALA A 376 -12.39 5.52 2.28
CA ALA A 376 -13.54 6.21 1.69
C ALA A 376 -14.66 5.23 1.28
N GLU A 377 -14.30 4.10 0.65
CA GLU A 377 -15.25 3.05 0.32
C GLU A 377 -15.82 2.38 1.58
N MET A 378 -14.98 2.16 2.61
CA MET A 378 -15.41 1.62 3.89
C MET A 378 -16.40 2.55 4.60
N MET A 379 -16.15 3.87 4.60
CA MET A 379 -17.10 4.87 5.12
C MET A 379 -18.44 4.80 4.40
N THR A 380 -18.42 4.67 3.07
CA THR A 380 -19.64 4.54 2.25
C THR A 380 -20.43 3.30 2.65
N ARG A 381 -19.76 2.15 2.83
CA ARG A 381 -20.42 0.89 3.26
C ARG A 381 -20.94 0.94 4.67
N ALA A 382 -20.18 1.48 5.62
CA ALA A 382 -20.61 1.64 7.00
C ALA A 382 -21.85 2.55 7.10
N ARG A 383 -21.93 3.62 6.30
CA ARG A 383 -23.10 4.49 6.21
C ARG A 383 -24.31 3.82 5.55
N ALA A 384 -24.07 2.98 4.53
CA ALA A 384 -25.12 2.22 3.86
C ALA A 384 -25.71 1.10 4.74
N THR A 385 -24.92 0.60 5.68
CA THR A 385 -25.29 -0.47 6.63
C THR A 385 -24.94 -0.03 8.06
N PRO A 386 -25.68 0.93 8.63
CA PRO A 386 -25.38 1.47 9.97
C PRO A 386 -25.26 0.36 11.03
N GLY A 387 -24.24 0.47 11.87
CA GLY A 387 -23.93 -0.54 12.89
C GLY A 387 -23.00 -1.66 12.41
N SER A 388 -22.71 -1.77 11.11
CA SER A 388 -21.71 -2.71 10.62
C SER A 388 -20.28 -2.22 10.91
N PHE A 389 -19.35 -3.18 11.09
CA PHE A 389 -17.93 -2.92 11.31
C PHE A 389 -17.12 -3.35 10.09
N GLY A 390 -16.16 -2.54 9.70
CA GLY A 390 -15.29 -2.80 8.58
C GLY A 390 -13.81 -2.70 8.95
N LEU A 391 -13.02 -3.69 8.53
CA LEU A 391 -11.57 -3.74 8.69
C LEU A 391 -10.88 -3.22 7.43
N VAL A 392 -9.98 -2.27 7.59
CA VAL A 392 -9.05 -1.82 6.54
C VAL A 392 -7.63 -2.12 6.98
N THR A 393 -6.83 -2.78 6.14
CA THR A 393 -5.40 -2.97 6.33
C THR A 393 -4.59 -2.15 5.35
N ALA A 394 -3.38 -1.80 5.73
CA ALA A 394 -2.49 -0.95 4.96
C ALA A 394 -1.04 -1.43 5.07
N ASN A 395 -0.33 -1.45 3.94
CA ASN A 395 1.02 -2.00 3.85
C ASN A 395 1.94 -1.06 3.05
N GLY A 396 3.16 -0.91 3.49
CA GLY A 396 4.21 -0.15 2.81
C GLY A 396 5.57 -0.82 2.85
N ASN A 397 6.44 -0.51 1.90
CA ASN A 397 7.82 -1.02 1.81
C ASN A 397 7.91 -2.57 1.90
N TYR A 398 7.29 -3.29 0.95
CA TYR A 398 7.47 -4.75 0.78
C TYR A 398 7.12 -5.59 2.02
N VAL A 399 5.86 -5.48 2.47
CA VAL A 399 5.38 -6.12 3.71
C VAL A 399 6.12 -5.61 4.97
N THR A 400 6.71 -4.41 4.93
CA THR A 400 7.49 -3.89 6.06
C THR A 400 6.63 -3.09 7.03
N LYS A 401 5.96 -2.03 6.55
CA LYS A 401 5.15 -1.15 7.40
C LYS A 401 3.70 -1.57 7.33
N GLN A 402 3.10 -1.80 8.48
CA GLN A 402 1.71 -2.24 8.61
C GLN A 402 0.91 -1.23 9.41
N SER A 403 -0.31 -0.96 8.97
CA SER A 403 -1.31 -0.19 9.70
C SER A 403 -2.68 -0.83 9.50
N ALA A 404 -3.58 -0.72 10.49
CA ALA A 404 -4.95 -1.18 10.35
C ALA A 404 -5.92 -0.31 11.11
N GLY A 405 -7.20 -0.35 10.72
CA GLY A 405 -8.30 0.34 11.39
C GLY A 405 -9.63 -0.40 11.26
N ILE A 406 -10.44 -0.37 12.32
CA ILE A 406 -11.82 -0.88 12.34
C ILE A 406 -12.78 0.30 12.41
N TYR A 407 -13.65 0.40 11.42
CA TYR A 407 -14.55 1.53 11.17
C TYR A 407 -16.02 1.14 11.33
N SER A 408 -16.84 2.04 11.94
CA SER A 408 -18.30 1.88 12.03
C SER A 408 -18.99 3.22 12.22
N THR A 409 -20.27 3.31 11.89
CA THR A 409 -21.13 4.43 12.28
C THR A 409 -21.59 4.35 13.76
N THR A 410 -21.38 3.22 14.42
CA THR A 410 -21.65 3.08 15.86
C THR A 410 -20.69 3.98 16.65
N PRO A 411 -21.20 4.83 17.56
CA PRO A 411 -20.33 5.61 18.44
C PRO A 411 -19.45 4.74 19.33
N THR A 412 -18.23 5.20 19.60
CA THR A 412 -17.33 4.53 20.55
C THR A 412 -17.80 4.79 21.98
N GLU A 413 -17.84 3.75 22.82
CA GLU A 413 -18.19 3.87 24.24
C GLU A 413 -17.03 4.31 25.12
N LYS A 414 -15.79 4.17 24.62
CA LYS A 414 -14.54 4.50 25.32
C LYS A 414 -13.80 5.61 24.59
N ALA A 415 -12.98 6.32 25.34
CA ALA A 415 -12.03 7.27 24.76
C ALA A 415 -11.08 6.56 23.78
N PHE A 416 -10.68 7.24 22.72
CA PHE A 416 -9.69 6.75 21.77
C PHE A 416 -8.31 6.78 22.42
N VAL A 417 -7.82 5.64 22.86
CA VAL A 417 -6.52 5.48 23.53
C VAL A 417 -5.82 4.25 22.96
N PRO A 418 -5.08 4.39 21.86
CA PRO A 418 -4.28 3.30 21.33
C PRO A 418 -3.16 2.92 22.30
N ARG A 419 -2.78 1.65 22.34
CA ARG A 419 -1.57 1.21 23.03
C ARG A 419 -0.36 1.83 22.34
N ASP A 420 0.65 2.28 23.14
CA ASP A 420 1.89 2.85 22.58
C ASP A 420 2.55 1.84 21.61
N PRO A 421 2.71 2.20 20.33
CA PRO A 421 3.36 1.34 19.34
C PRO A 421 4.77 0.90 19.71
N ALA A 422 5.53 1.71 20.46
CA ALA A 422 6.88 1.36 20.87
C ALA A 422 6.93 0.09 21.73
N LEU A 423 5.87 -0.18 22.51
CA LEU A 423 5.82 -1.34 23.40
C LEU A 423 5.74 -2.66 22.64
N TYR A 424 4.89 -2.77 21.63
CA TYR A 424 4.76 -3.99 20.85
C TYR A 424 5.74 -4.06 19.67
N GLN A 425 6.26 -2.93 19.21
CA GLN A 425 7.36 -2.92 18.25
C GLN A 425 8.63 -3.53 18.83
N ALA A 426 8.91 -3.27 20.12
CA ALA A 426 10.04 -3.87 20.81
C ALA A 426 9.96 -5.41 20.85
N GLU A 427 8.76 -6.00 20.88
CA GLU A 427 8.56 -7.46 20.80
C GLU A 427 9.02 -8.01 19.43
N ILE A 428 8.70 -7.28 18.35
CA ILE A 428 9.09 -7.63 16.98
C ILE A 428 10.59 -7.48 16.79
N ASP A 429 11.18 -6.39 17.28
CA ASP A 429 12.60 -6.07 17.09
C ASP A 429 13.53 -6.98 17.90
N TYR A 430 13.00 -7.59 18.98
CA TYR A 430 13.74 -8.54 19.81
C TYR A 430 14.05 -9.85 19.06
N ASP A 431 13.12 -10.32 18.23
CA ASP A 431 13.27 -11.55 17.47
C ASP A 431 14.05 -11.25 16.18
N ARG A 432 15.34 -11.54 16.20
CA ARG A 432 16.24 -11.24 15.07
C ARG A 432 16.22 -12.35 14.03
N GLY A 433 16.14 -11.93 12.76
CA GLY A 433 16.33 -12.84 11.62
C GLY A 433 17.74 -13.42 11.54
N PRO A 434 18.02 -14.24 10.55
CA PRO A 434 19.33 -14.87 10.37
C PRO A 434 20.41 -13.83 10.08
N VAL A 435 21.65 -14.15 10.49
CA VAL A 435 22.82 -13.33 10.13
C VAL A 435 22.97 -13.29 8.61
N VAL A 436 23.15 -12.09 8.06
CA VAL A 436 23.31 -11.88 6.63
C VAL A 436 24.79 -11.78 6.27
N ALA A 437 25.22 -12.57 5.28
CA ALA A 437 26.57 -12.51 4.70
C ALA A 437 26.55 -11.57 3.49
N GLU A 438 27.12 -10.38 3.61
CA GLU A 438 27.26 -9.46 2.48
C GLU A 438 28.18 -10.01 1.40
N VAL A 439 29.29 -10.64 1.82
CA VAL A 439 30.19 -11.41 0.97
C VAL A 439 29.95 -12.88 1.26
N ALA A 440 29.46 -13.61 0.28
CA ALA A 440 29.11 -15.03 0.42
C ALA A 440 29.96 -15.89 -0.53
N GLU A 441 30.54 -16.95 0.03
CA GLU A 441 31.32 -17.92 -0.72
C GLU A 441 31.08 -19.33 -0.23
N GLY A 442 31.08 -20.31 -1.14
CA GLY A 442 30.97 -21.71 -0.83
C GLY A 442 29.65 -22.35 -1.21
N PRO A 443 29.36 -23.56 -0.67
CA PRO A 443 28.11 -24.25 -0.96
C PRO A 443 26.94 -23.56 -0.27
N GLY A 444 25.79 -23.54 -0.95
CA GLY A 444 24.56 -22.97 -0.43
C GLY A 444 23.33 -23.59 -1.09
N SER A 445 22.16 -23.11 -0.67
CA SER A 445 20.87 -23.49 -1.26
C SER A 445 19.95 -22.29 -1.38
N ILE A 446 19.03 -22.33 -2.34
CA ILE A 446 18.05 -21.26 -2.59
C ILE A 446 16.92 -21.34 -1.55
N GLU A 447 16.69 -20.24 -0.82
CA GLU A 447 15.56 -20.07 0.11
C GLU A 447 14.32 -19.53 -0.59
N THR A 448 14.50 -18.52 -1.44
CA THR A 448 13.48 -17.97 -2.34
C THR A 448 14.14 -17.29 -3.53
N TYR A 449 13.40 -17.13 -4.62
CA TYR A 449 13.93 -16.51 -5.85
C TYR A 449 12.85 -15.87 -6.69
N THR A 450 13.28 -15.05 -7.63
CA THR A 450 12.46 -14.55 -8.74
C THR A 450 13.31 -14.43 -10.00
N VAL A 451 12.66 -14.50 -11.16
CA VAL A 451 13.25 -14.20 -12.46
C VAL A 451 12.49 -13.02 -13.06
N MET A 452 13.22 -11.95 -13.33
CA MET A 452 12.65 -10.75 -13.92
C MET A 452 12.52 -10.90 -15.43
N HIS A 453 11.44 -10.34 -15.96
CA HIS A 453 11.12 -10.41 -17.38
C HIS A 453 10.94 -9.03 -17.99
N ASP A 454 11.32 -8.90 -19.23
CA ASP A 454 10.94 -7.81 -20.11
C ASP A 454 10.11 -8.35 -21.29
N ARG A 455 9.88 -7.51 -22.32
CA ARG A 455 9.10 -7.91 -23.50
C ARG A 455 9.76 -9.03 -24.34
N LYS A 456 11.05 -9.28 -24.14
CA LYS A 456 11.83 -10.27 -24.89
C LYS A 456 12.00 -11.59 -24.13
N GLY A 457 11.62 -11.63 -22.86
CA GLY A 457 11.71 -12.81 -22.00
C GLY A 457 12.48 -12.56 -20.69
N PRO A 458 13.04 -13.62 -20.07
CA PRO A 458 13.76 -13.52 -18.82
C PRO A 458 15.05 -12.71 -18.97
N THR A 459 15.38 -11.88 -17.97
CA THR A 459 16.50 -10.93 -18.04
C THR A 459 17.57 -11.16 -16.97
N TYR A 460 17.18 -11.41 -15.74
CA TYR A 460 18.06 -11.75 -14.61
C TYR A 460 17.24 -12.33 -13.47
N SER A 461 17.90 -13.04 -12.56
CA SER A 461 17.30 -13.53 -11.32
C SER A 461 17.69 -12.67 -10.12
N ILE A 462 16.88 -12.74 -9.07
CA ILE A 462 17.21 -12.30 -7.72
C ILE A 462 16.89 -13.46 -6.79
N LEU A 463 17.78 -13.83 -5.91
CA LEU A 463 17.54 -14.91 -4.96
C LEU A 463 18.10 -14.58 -3.57
N LEU A 464 17.47 -15.21 -2.59
CA LEU A 464 17.98 -15.32 -1.24
C LEU A 464 18.30 -16.79 -0.97
N GLY A 465 19.42 -17.04 -0.33
CA GLY A 465 19.88 -18.40 -0.08
C GLY A 465 20.52 -18.56 1.30
N ARG A 466 20.81 -19.80 1.66
CA ARG A 466 21.48 -20.17 2.90
C ARG A 466 22.82 -20.81 2.60
N LEU A 467 23.85 -20.35 3.29
CA LEU A 467 25.15 -21.03 3.36
C LEU A 467 25.06 -22.26 4.26
N GLY A 468 26.03 -23.15 4.16
CA GLY A 468 26.10 -24.34 4.99
C GLY A 468 26.20 -24.07 6.49
N ASP A 469 26.64 -22.88 6.91
CA ASP A 469 26.67 -22.41 8.31
C ASP A 469 25.38 -21.72 8.79
N GLY A 470 24.34 -21.65 7.92
CA GLY A 470 23.04 -21.07 8.23
C GLY A 470 22.91 -19.57 7.95
N ARG A 471 23.99 -18.85 7.64
CA ARG A 471 23.92 -17.45 7.26
C ARG A 471 23.15 -17.29 5.96
N ARG A 472 22.37 -16.22 5.87
CA ARG A 472 21.65 -15.86 4.65
C ARG A 472 22.54 -15.05 3.73
N PHE A 473 22.38 -15.20 2.42
CA PHE A 473 22.97 -14.33 1.42
C PHE A 473 21.92 -13.92 0.38
N MET A 474 22.14 -12.77 -0.25
CA MET A 474 21.45 -12.39 -1.47
C MET A 474 22.40 -12.59 -2.64
N ALA A 475 21.90 -13.06 -3.78
CA ALA A 475 22.68 -13.25 -5.00
C ALA A 475 21.84 -13.06 -6.26
N ASN A 476 22.51 -12.94 -7.40
CA ASN A 476 21.94 -13.15 -8.72
C ASN A 476 22.52 -14.46 -9.29
N THR A 477 21.91 -15.07 -10.31
CA THR A 477 22.54 -16.15 -11.07
C THR A 477 23.38 -15.57 -12.23
N PRO A 478 24.23 -16.35 -12.87
CA PRO A 478 24.80 -15.97 -14.18
C PRO A 478 23.68 -15.53 -15.13
N ASN A 479 23.97 -14.54 -15.96
CA ASN A 479 23.01 -14.01 -16.93
C ASN A 479 22.93 -14.95 -18.17
N ASP A 480 22.55 -16.20 -17.93
CA ASP A 480 22.35 -17.24 -18.93
C ASP A 480 20.85 -17.36 -19.25
N PRO A 481 20.43 -17.06 -20.51
CA PRO A 481 19.01 -17.14 -20.89
C PRO A 481 18.40 -18.53 -20.72
N ALA A 482 19.18 -19.61 -20.90
CA ALA A 482 18.69 -20.99 -20.75
C ALA A 482 18.43 -21.30 -19.28
N LEU A 483 19.34 -20.94 -18.37
CA LEU A 483 19.15 -21.08 -16.93
C LEU A 483 17.96 -20.25 -16.43
N LEU A 484 17.85 -19.00 -16.87
CA LEU A 484 16.77 -18.10 -16.44
C LEU A 484 15.41 -18.61 -16.92
N ALA A 485 15.31 -19.17 -18.14
CA ALA A 485 14.08 -19.80 -18.62
C ALA A 485 13.74 -21.05 -17.80
N ASP A 486 14.72 -21.91 -17.56
CA ASP A 486 14.55 -23.13 -16.77
C ASP A 486 14.09 -22.84 -15.34
N MET A 487 14.56 -21.75 -14.70
CA MET A 487 14.12 -21.30 -13.38
C MET A 487 12.66 -20.86 -13.32
N THR A 488 11.99 -20.65 -14.44
CA THR A 488 10.54 -20.36 -14.49
C THR A 488 9.70 -21.60 -14.76
N ASP A 489 10.31 -22.66 -15.33
CA ASP A 489 9.64 -23.89 -15.69
C ASP A 489 9.80 -24.98 -14.63
N ARG A 490 10.96 -25.03 -13.99
CA ARG A 490 11.28 -25.95 -12.89
C ARG A 490 11.41 -25.26 -11.55
N ASP A 491 11.17 -26.02 -10.48
CA ASP A 491 11.29 -25.50 -9.12
C ASP A 491 12.76 -25.44 -8.68
N TYR A 492 13.19 -24.24 -8.30
CA TYR A 492 14.52 -23.99 -7.77
C TYR A 492 14.53 -23.71 -6.24
N LEU A 493 13.38 -23.80 -5.54
CA LEU A 493 13.37 -23.74 -4.09
C LEU A 493 14.14 -24.93 -3.51
N GLY A 494 15.08 -24.65 -2.61
CA GLY A 494 15.97 -25.67 -2.03
C GLY A 494 17.07 -26.18 -2.96
N ALA A 495 17.14 -25.70 -4.22
CA ALA A 495 18.21 -26.09 -5.14
C ALA A 495 19.58 -25.77 -4.55
N ARG A 496 20.48 -26.75 -4.60
CA ARG A 496 21.88 -26.63 -4.15
C ARG A 496 22.74 -26.01 -5.24
N GLY A 497 23.88 -25.47 -4.82
CA GLY A 497 24.85 -24.87 -5.72
C GLY A 497 25.97 -24.18 -4.97
N ARG A 498 26.69 -23.32 -5.64
CA ARG A 498 27.80 -22.56 -5.06
C ARG A 498 27.59 -21.06 -5.28
N VAL A 499 27.82 -20.29 -4.22
CA VAL A 499 27.90 -18.85 -4.29
C VAL A 499 29.35 -18.40 -4.33
N GLN A 500 29.63 -17.36 -5.13
CA GLN A 500 30.90 -16.68 -5.23
C GLN A 500 30.68 -15.16 -5.22
N HIS A 501 31.57 -14.44 -4.55
CA HIS A 501 31.54 -12.98 -4.56
C HIS A 501 32.47 -12.46 -5.65
N ALA A 502 31.93 -11.69 -6.60
CA ALA A 502 32.71 -11.10 -7.68
C ALA A 502 32.11 -9.73 -8.03
N ASP A 503 32.97 -8.75 -8.34
CA ASP A 503 32.58 -7.41 -8.79
C ASP A 503 31.55 -6.69 -7.87
N GLY A 504 31.64 -6.95 -6.56
CA GLY A 504 30.80 -6.32 -5.53
C GLY A 504 29.41 -6.93 -5.36
N ILE A 505 29.10 -8.06 -6.02
CA ILE A 505 27.86 -8.84 -5.89
C ILE A 505 28.15 -10.33 -5.68
N ASN A 506 27.19 -11.03 -5.11
CA ASN A 506 27.23 -12.46 -5.01
C ASN A 506 26.55 -13.10 -6.23
N ILE A 507 27.18 -14.09 -6.83
CA ILE A 507 26.64 -14.89 -7.94
C ILE A 507 26.48 -16.32 -7.47
N PHE A 508 25.27 -16.87 -7.63
CA PHE A 508 24.96 -18.26 -7.27
C PHE A 508 24.80 -19.09 -8.55
N VAL A 509 25.54 -20.19 -8.60
CA VAL A 509 25.47 -21.17 -9.70
C VAL A 509 24.82 -22.43 -9.14
N PRO A 510 23.60 -22.79 -9.56
CA PRO A 510 22.97 -24.05 -9.19
C PRO A 510 23.74 -25.25 -9.77
N ASP A 511 23.69 -26.41 -9.04
CA ASP A 511 24.31 -27.67 -9.50
C ASP A 511 23.62 -28.26 -10.73
#